data_29556e5191066e9db24b5bda699225be
#
_entry.id   29556e5191066e9db24b5bda699225be
#
_cell.length_a   1.000
_cell.length_b   1.000
_cell.length_c   1.000
_cell.angle_alpha   90.00
_cell.angle_beta   90.00
_cell.angle_gamma   90.00
#
_symmetry.space_group_name_H-M   'P 1'
#
loop_
_entity.id
_entity.type
_entity.pdbx_description
1 polymer ?
#
loop_
_entity_poly.entity_id
_entity_poly.type
_entity_poly.pdbx_seq_one_letter_code
_entity_poly.pdbx_strand_id
1 'polypeptide(L)'
;MYKNPKGQIFFTAVDCTGHGIPGAFMSMIGNSFLNEIIIENKTEDTGQILNNMREQIIKALKQEGVSTDSKDGMDMAICKYDPKKKTVQYSGAYNPLLHISKDEVNLIKADNQPVAYFTGKKTPFNAHEIKVKKGDMLYIYSDGFQDQFGGTKGKKYMAVKFRKFLHSIAELPADEQKQKMEQEFNSWKGSQDQIDDVCVMGVRITCLLYTSDAADE
;
A
#
# COMPACT_ATOMS: atom_id res chain seq x y z
N MET A 1 -7.53 6.76 -2.89
CA MET A 1 -8.68 5.82 -3.04
C MET A 1 -9.56 6.28 -4.19
N TYR A 2 -9.99 5.39 -5.07
CA TYR A 2 -10.81 5.67 -6.25
C TYR A 2 -11.88 4.59 -6.43
N LYS A 3 -13.11 4.99 -6.72
CA LYS A 3 -14.22 4.08 -7.04
C LYS A 3 -14.57 4.22 -8.51
N ASN A 4 -14.46 3.12 -9.27
CA ASN A 4 -14.77 3.13 -10.69
C ASN A 4 -16.30 3.00 -10.94
N PRO A 5 -16.79 3.23 -12.19
CA PRO A 5 -18.21 3.10 -12.53
C PRO A 5 -18.82 1.71 -12.31
N LYS A 6 -17.99 0.65 -12.25
CA LYS A 6 -18.44 -0.72 -11.93
C LYS A 6 -18.65 -0.95 -10.44
N GLY A 7 -18.32 0.05 -9.59
CA GLY A 7 -18.42 -0.01 -8.13
C GLY A 7 -17.21 -0.65 -7.46
N GLN A 8 -16.15 -0.97 -8.19
CA GLN A 8 -14.90 -1.48 -7.64
C GLN A 8 -14.11 -0.33 -7.01
N ILE A 9 -13.43 -0.60 -5.90
CA ILE A 9 -12.70 0.39 -5.12
C ILE A 9 -11.21 0.09 -5.16
N PHE A 10 -10.42 1.03 -5.68
CA PHE A 10 -8.96 0.98 -5.68
C PHE A 10 -8.41 1.78 -4.51
N PHE A 11 -7.42 1.24 -3.83
CA PHE A 11 -6.68 1.94 -2.79
C PHE A 11 -5.21 1.50 -2.80
N THR A 12 -4.32 2.42 -2.48
CA THR A 12 -2.87 2.21 -2.55
C THR A 12 -2.16 2.95 -1.43
N ALA A 13 -1.05 2.38 -0.97
CA ALA A 13 -0.01 3.05 -0.19
C ALA A 13 1.26 3.04 -1.05
N VAL A 14 1.89 4.20 -1.17
CA VAL A 14 3.07 4.40 -2.02
C VAL A 14 4.13 5.09 -1.19
N ASP A 15 5.34 4.56 -1.25
CA ASP A 15 6.53 5.10 -0.65
C ASP A 15 7.51 5.44 -1.77
N CYS A 16 7.85 6.72 -1.89
CA CYS A 16 8.70 7.22 -2.98
C CYS A 16 10.13 7.38 -2.50
N THR A 17 11.10 7.00 -3.33
CA THR A 17 12.50 7.22 -3.04
C THR A 17 12.82 8.70 -2.84
N GLY A 18 13.57 9.01 -1.78
CA GLY A 18 14.05 10.34 -1.47
C GLY A 18 13.09 11.15 -0.61
N HIS A 19 13.56 12.28 -0.10
CA HIS A 19 12.83 13.20 0.75
C HIS A 19 12.94 14.64 0.25
N GLY A 20 12.12 15.54 0.80
CA GLY A 20 12.09 16.93 0.37
C GLY A 20 11.60 17.09 -1.08
N ILE A 21 12.26 17.97 -1.84
CA ILE A 21 11.83 18.33 -3.19
C ILE A 21 11.84 17.13 -4.16
N PRO A 22 12.90 16.31 -4.24
CA PRO A 22 12.89 15.13 -5.13
C PRO A 22 11.76 14.15 -4.81
N GLY A 23 11.54 13.83 -3.53
CA GLY A 23 10.45 12.94 -3.09
C GLY A 23 9.07 13.52 -3.44
N ALA A 24 8.87 14.84 -3.31
CA ALA A 24 7.64 15.51 -3.69
C ALA A 24 7.37 15.37 -5.20
N PHE A 25 8.38 15.54 -6.05
CA PHE A 25 8.26 15.33 -7.50
C PHE A 25 7.91 13.87 -7.82
N MET A 26 8.57 12.91 -7.17
CA MET A 26 8.26 11.50 -7.36
C MET A 26 6.81 11.18 -6.98
N SER A 27 6.31 11.73 -5.88
CA SER A 27 4.92 11.56 -5.44
C SER A 27 3.92 12.15 -6.44
N MET A 28 4.22 13.34 -7.00
CA MET A 28 3.38 13.96 -8.02
C MET A 28 3.35 13.15 -9.33
N ILE A 29 4.50 12.69 -9.79
CA ILE A 29 4.64 11.84 -10.99
C ILE A 29 3.88 10.53 -10.78
N GLY A 30 4.08 9.86 -9.64
CA GLY A 30 3.40 8.62 -9.31
C GLY A 30 1.87 8.77 -9.28
N ASN A 31 1.37 9.84 -8.66
CA ASN A 31 -0.06 10.12 -8.64
C ASN A 31 -0.62 10.40 -10.06
N SER A 32 0.12 11.14 -10.88
CA SER A 32 -0.29 11.41 -12.27
C SER A 32 -0.40 10.13 -13.08
N PHE A 33 0.61 9.25 -13.00
CA PHE A 33 0.61 7.97 -13.72
C PHE A 33 -0.48 7.02 -13.22
N LEU A 34 -0.73 6.97 -11.91
CA LEU A 34 -1.84 6.18 -11.36
C LEU A 34 -3.18 6.65 -11.91
N ASN A 35 -3.42 7.96 -11.98
CA ASN A 35 -4.64 8.51 -12.54
C ASN A 35 -4.79 8.15 -14.03
N GLU A 36 -3.75 8.34 -14.83
CA GLU A 36 -3.75 7.95 -16.24
C GLU A 36 -4.06 6.46 -16.41
N ILE A 37 -3.35 5.58 -15.70
CA ILE A 37 -3.46 4.13 -15.86
C ILE A 37 -4.83 3.62 -15.40
N ILE A 38 -5.32 4.07 -14.23
CA ILE A 38 -6.53 3.51 -13.64
C ILE A 38 -7.79 4.22 -14.18
N ILE A 39 -7.74 5.55 -14.33
CA ILE A 39 -8.94 6.34 -14.67
C ILE A 39 -9.08 6.50 -16.16
N GLU A 40 -8.03 6.95 -16.86
CA GLU A 40 -8.10 7.24 -18.30
C GLU A 40 -8.01 5.95 -19.12
N ASN A 41 -7.00 5.12 -18.87
CA ASN A 41 -6.77 3.86 -19.59
C ASN A 41 -7.64 2.70 -19.06
N LYS A 42 -8.36 2.90 -17.94
CA LYS A 42 -9.30 1.94 -17.33
C LYS A 42 -8.65 0.58 -17.06
N THR A 43 -7.36 0.57 -16.69
CA THR A 43 -6.66 -0.66 -16.34
C THR A 43 -7.18 -1.15 -14.99
N GLU A 44 -7.65 -2.40 -14.93
CA GLU A 44 -8.29 -2.96 -13.72
C GLU A 44 -7.45 -4.01 -13.02
N ASP A 45 -6.52 -4.66 -13.70
CA ASP A 45 -5.63 -5.67 -13.11
C ASP A 45 -4.51 -4.99 -12.34
N THR A 46 -4.38 -5.32 -11.05
CA THR A 46 -3.41 -4.66 -10.15
C THR A 46 -1.96 -4.94 -10.54
N GLY A 47 -1.64 -6.14 -11.05
CA GLY A 47 -0.31 -6.46 -11.55
C GLY A 47 0.04 -5.67 -12.81
N GLN A 48 -0.94 -5.53 -13.72
CA GLN A 48 -0.76 -4.73 -14.93
C GLN A 48 -0.61 -3.23 -14.59
N ILE A 49 -1.33 -2.72 -13.57
CA ILE A 49 -1.15 -1.34 -13.10
C ILE A 49 0.30 -1.11 -12.67
N LEU A 50 0.88 -2.00 -11.84
CA LEU A 50 2.28 -1.86 -11.41
C LEU A 50 3.27 -2.00 -12.56
N ASN A 51 3.00 -2.87 -13.54
CA ASN A 51 3.83 -3.00 -14.73
C ASN A 51 3.83 -1.71 -15.56
N ASN A 52 2.65 -1.13 -15.80
CA ASN A 52 2.50 0.13 -16.54
C ASN A 52 3.16 1.29 -15.80
N MET A 53 2.97 1.37 -14.48
CA MET A 53 3.64 2.36 -13.62
C MET A 53 5.16 2.29 -13.78
N ARG A 54 5.73 1.07 -13.68
CA ARG A 54 7.16 0.84 -13.83
C ARG A 54 7.69 1.31 -15.19
N GLU A 55 6.99 1.00 -16.26
CA GLU A 55 7.37 1.42 -17.61
C GLU A 55 7.35 2.94 -17.77
N GLN A 56 6.31 3.59 -17.26
CA GLN A 56 6.19 5.04 -17.31
C GLN A 56 7.27 5.74 -16.47
N ILE A 57 7.60 5.23 -15.28
CA ILE A 57 8.66 5.79 -14.42
C ILE A 57 10.02 5.63 -15.08
N ILE A 58 10.37 4.43 -15.57
CA ILE A 58 11.64 4.19 -16.28
C ILE A 58 11.79 5.16 -17.47
N LYS A 59 10.72 5.34 -18.25
CA LYS A 59 10.71 6.24 -19.39
C LYS A 59 10.85 7.72 -18.98
N ALA A 60 10.09 8.16 -17.98
CA ALA A 60 10.08 9.55 -17.52
C ALA A 60 11.42 9.97 -16.91
N LEU A 61 12.06 9.07 -16.16
CA LEU A 61 13.34 9.31 -15.50
C LEU A 61 14.54 8.91 -16.39
N LYS A 62 14.30 8.40 -17.61
CA LYS A 62 15.34 7.93 -18.54
C LYS A 62 16.31 6.93 -17.90
N GLN A 63 15.77 5.98 -17.17
CA GLN A 63 16.54 4.95 -16.47
C GLN A 63 16.97 3.85 -17.47
N GLU A 64 18.13 4.04 -18.10
CA GLU A 64 18.63 3.13 -19.14
C GLU A 64 19.57 2.03 -18.58
N GLY A 65 19.83 2.04 -17.28
CA GLY A 65 20.68 1.05 -16.62
C GLY A 65 22.15 1.39 -16.63
N VAL A 66 22.50 2.64 -16.93
CA VAL A 66 23.88 3.14 -16.79
C VAL A 66 24.14 3.50 -15.33
N SER A 67 25.40 3.40 -14.90
CA SER A 67 25.81 3.64 -13.51
C SER A 67 25.50 5.05 -12.97
N THR A 68 25.23 6.00 -13.87
CA THR A 68 24.89 7.39 -13.55
C THR A 68 23.38 7.65 -13.47
N ASP A 69 22.54 6.66 -13.80
CA ASP A 69 21.10 6.82 -13.77
C ASP A 69 20.58 6.97 -12.35
N SER A 70 19.57 7.80 -12.19
CA SER A 70 18.78 7.83 -10.97
C SER A 70 18.18 6.45 -10.70
N LYS A 71 18.28 6.00 -9.46
CA LYS A 71 17.59 4.79 -8.97
C LYS A 71 16.25 5.12 -8.32
N ASP A 72 15.76 6.34 -8.55
CA ASP A 72 14.51 6.79 -7.98
C ASP A 72 13.34 5.95 -8.50
N GLY A 73 12.45 5.64 -7.60
CA GLY A 73 11.30 4.81 -7.87
C GLY A 73 10.33 4.84 -6.70
N MET A 74 9.56 3.80 -6.57
CA MET A 74 8.64 3.70 -5.45
C MET A 74 8.39 2.24 -5.06
N ASP A 75 8.20 2.06 -3.78
CA ASP A 75 7.69 0.84 -3.17
C ASP A 75 6.20 1.04 -2.93
N MET A 76 5.38 0.12 -3.35
CA MET A 76 3.94 0.33 -3.27
C MET A 76 3.14 -0.96 -3.13
N ALA A 77 1.98 -0.81 -2.53
CA ALA A 77 0.93 -1.82 -2.50
C ALA A 77 -0.33 -1.24 -3.11
N ILE A 78 -0.96 -1.97 -4.02
CA ILE A 78 -2.24 -1.61 -4.60
C ILE A 78 -3.25 -2.72 -4.41
N CYS A 79 -4.46 -2.35 -4.03
CA CYS A 79 -5.61 -3.23 -3.86
C CYS A 79 -6.78 -2.74 -4.71
N LYS A 80 -7.53 -3.69 -5.27
CA LYS A 80 -8.83 -3.48 -5.90
C LYS A 80 -9.86 -4.35 -5.21
N TYR A 81 -10.78 -3.75 -4.48
CA TYR A 81 -11.92 -4.44 -3.88
C TYR A 81 -13.09 -4.49 -4.83
N ASP A 82 -13.61 -5.68 -5.08
CA ASP A 82 -14.85 -5.92 -5.84
C ASP A 82 -15.96 -6.34 -4.86
N PRO A 83 -16.91 -5.44 -4.54
CA PRO A 83 -17.97 -5.75 -3.57
C PRO A 83 -18.97 -6.79 -4.08
N LYS A 84 -19.14 -6.94 -5.39
CA LYS A 84 -20.04 -7.94 -5.98
C LYS A 84 -19.46 -9.35 -5.86
N LYS A 85 -18.15 -9.48 -6.10
CA LYS A 85 -17.43 -10.75 -5.98
C LYS A 85 -16.98 -11.05 -4.55
N LYS A 86 -16.95 -10.05 -3.68
CA LYS A 86 -16.36 -10.11 -2.33
C LYS A 86 -14.91 -10.58 -2.38
N THR A 87 -14.15 -10.02 -3.33
CA THR A 87 -12.72 -10.31 -3.49
C THR A 87 -11.91 -9.02 -3.47
N VAL A 88 -10.66 -9.15 -3.04
CA VAL A 88 -9.63 -8.14 -3.19
C VAL A 88 -8.55 -8.69 -4.08
N GLN A 89 -8.25 -7.99 -5.16
CA GLN A 89 -7.04 -8.23 -5.95
C GLN A 89 -5.94 -7.31 -5.44
N TYR A 90 -4.79 -7.88 -5.12
CA TYR A 90 -3.63 -7.17 -4.59
C TYR A 90 -2.40 -7.43 -5.44
N SER A 91 -1.57 -6.39 -5.60
CA SER A 91 -0.20 -6.48 -6.10
C SER A 91 0.70 -5.56 -5.28
N GLY A 92 1.95 -5.94 -5.09
CA GLY A 92 2.89 -5.14 -4.30
C GLY A 92 4.30 -5.16 -4.88
N ALA A 93 4.96 -4.02 -4.78
CA ALA A 93 6.39 -3.82 -4.96
C ALA A 93 6.98 -3.58 -3.57
N TYR A 94 7.70 -4.56 -3.00
CA TYR A 94 8.23 -4.65 -1.63
C TYR A 94 7.18 -4.56 -0.50
N ASN A 95 6.12 -3.74 -0.63
CA ASN A 95 5.14 -3.50 0.41
C ASN A 95 4.04 -4.58 0.41
N PRO A 96 3.93 -5.41 1.47
CA PRO A 96 3.00 -6.51 1.55
C PRO A 96 1.57 -6.05 1.90
N LEU A 97 0.60 -6.95 1.69
CA LEU A 97 -0.74 -6.84 2.25
C LEU A 97 -0.88 -7.76 3.47
N LEU A 98 -1.32 -7.19 4.59
CA LEU A 98 -1.75 -7.96 5.75
C LEU A 98 -3.28 -8.05 5.76
N HIS A 99 -3.81 -9.26 5.63
CA HIS A 99 -5.23 -9.58 5.72
C HIS A 99 -5.53 -10.27 7.05
N ILE A 100 -6.43 -9.70 7.82
CA ILE A 100 -6.87 -10.24 9.13
C ILE A 100 -8.35 -10.58 9.03
N SER A 101 -8.70 -11.84 9.20
CA SER A 101 -10.06 -12.36 9.18
C SER A 101 -10.29 -13.17 10.46
N LYS A 102 -11.06 -12.62 11.41
CA LYS A 102 -11.26 -13.20 12.75
C LYS A 102 -9.90 -13.56 13.40
N ASP A 103 -9.64 -14.86 13.56
CA ASP A 103 -8.43 -15.38 14.21
C ASP A 103 -7.28 -15.66 13.21
N GLU A 104 -7.51 -15.44 11.90
CA GLU A 104 -6.52 -15.72 10.86
C GLU A 104 -5.78 -14.44 10.46
N VAL A 105 -4.46 -14.52 10.46
CA VAL A 105 -3.57 -13.45 10.01
C VAL A 105 -2.78 -13.93 8.78
N ASN A 106 -3.14 -13.42 7.62
CA ASN A 106 -2.54 -13.81 6.36
C ASN A 106 -1.68 -12.68 5.80
N LEU A 107 -0.37 -12.94 5.64
CA LEU A 107 0.55 -12.03 4.99
C LEU A 107 0.70 -12.43 3.51
N ILE A 108 0.19 -11.59 2.62
CA ILE A 108 0.38 -11.74 1.19
C ILE A 108 1.64 -10.97 0.82
N LYS A 109 2.66 -11.71 0.39
CA LYS A 109 3.96 -11.13 0.07
C LYS A 109 3.90 -10.31 -1.22
N ALA A 110 4.65 -9.23 -1.24
CA ALA A 110 4.92 -8.46 -2.45
C ALA A 110 5.98 -9.14 -3.33
N ASP A 111 6.07 -8.71 -4.57
CA ASP A 111 7.22 -9.00 -5.41
C ASP A 111 8.45 -8.23 -4.90
N ASN A 112 9.61 -8.90 -4.92
CA ASN A 112 10.86 -8.33 -4.40
C ASN A 112 11.56 -7.47 -5.47
N GLN A 113 10.86 -6.46 -5.93
CA GLN A 113 11.32 -5.50 -6.93
C GLN A 113 10.55 -4.17 -6.77
N PRO A 114 11.18 -3.00 -7.04
CA PRO A 114 10.54 -1.70 -6.98
C PRO A 114 9.71 -1.41 -8.24
N VAL A 115 8.89 -0.38 -8.19
CA VAL A 115 8.29 0.25 -9.37
C VAL A 115 9.31 1.28 -9.91
N ALA A 116 10.36 0.78 -10.57
CA ALA A 116 11.47 1.53 -11.14
C ALA A 116 12.33 0.64 -12.02
N TYR A 117 13.45 1.18 -12.52
CA TYR A 117 14.53 0.35 -13.04
C TYR A 117 15.13 -0.53 -11.92
N PHE A 118 15.33 -1.78 -12.23
CA PHE A 118 15.84 -2.76 -11.28
C PHE A 118 16.97 -3.58 -11.90
N THR A 119 18.11 -3.64 -11.22
CA THR A 119 19.30 -4.38 -11.68
C THR A 119 19.16 -5.90 -11.52
N GLY A 120 18.19 -6.36 -10.74
CA GLY A 120 17.85 -7.77 -10.57
C GLY A 120 17.02 -8.34 -11.74
N LYS A 121 16.57 -9.58 -11.58
CA LYS A 121 15.70 -10.21 -12.58
C LYS A 121 14.34 -9.50 -12.61
N LYS A 122 14.11 -8.72 -13.66
CA LYS A 122 12.82 -8.06 -13.90
C LYS A 122 11.78 -9.10 -14.29
N THR A 123 10.72 -9.22 -13.50
CA THR A 123 9.55 -10.05 -13.79
C THR A 123 8.29 -9.19 -13.81
N PRO A 124 7.20 -9.62 -14.47
CA PRO A 124 5.90 -8.98 -14.27
C PRO A 124 5.49 -9.04 -12.80
N PHE A 125 4.77 -8.01 -12.33
CA PHE A 125 4.17 -8.04 -11.01
C PHE A 125 3.01 -9.03 -10.95
N ASN A 126 2.97 -9.80 -9.85
CA ASN A 126 1.92 -10.78 -9.62
C ASN A 126 0.67 -10.12 -9.05
N ALA A 127 -0.50 -10.55 -9.54
CA ALA A 127 -1.78 -10.19 -8.94
C ALA A 127 -2.32 -11.37 -8.12
N HIS A 128 -2.62 -11.12 -6.84
CA HIS A 128 -3.18 -12.11 -5.92
C HIS A 128 -4.65 -11.83 -5.67
N GLU A 129 -5.53 -12.79 -5.87
CA GLU A 129 -6.95 -12.65 -5.56
C GLU A 129 -7.27 -13.31 -4.20
N ILE A 130 -7.91 -12.56 -3.31
CA ILE A 130 -8.20 -12.94 -1.94
C ILE A 130 -9.70 -12.80 -1.72
N LYS A 131 -10.35 -13.85 -1.22
CA LYS A 131 -11.74 -13.77 -0.76
C LYS A 131 -11.79 -13.04 0.59
N VAL A 132 -12.73 -12.11 0.70
CA VAL A 132 -12.90 -11.32 1.92
C VAL A 132 -14.34 -11.41 2.42
N LYS A 133 -14.50 -11.26 3.74
CA LYS A 133 -15.78 -11.28 4.43
C LYS A 133 -16.02 -9.97 5.17
N LYS A 134 -17.28 -9.72 5.53
CA LYS A 134 -17.62 -8.59 6.40
C LYS A 134 -16.84 -8.67 7.72
N GLY A 135 -16.22 -7.59 8.11
CA GLY A 135 -15.40 -7.47 9.31
C GLY A 135 -13.91 -7.65 9.08
N ASP A 136 -13.50 -8.26 7.96
CA ASP A 136 -12.08 -8.41 7.63
C ASP A 136 -11.37 -7.06 7.58
N MET A 137 -10.12 -7.04 8.07
CA MET A 137 -9.22 -5.90 8.00
C MET A 137 -8.10 -6.15 6.99
N LEU A 138 -7.84 -5.15 6.17
CA LEU A 138 -6.74 -5.11 5.22
C LEU A 138 -5.81 -3.97 5.61
N TYR A 139 -4.51 -4.25 5.76
CA TYR A 139 -3.51 -3.22 5.98
C TYR A 139 -2.46 -3.27 4.87
N ILE A 140 -2.22 -2.11 4.27
CA ILE A 140 -1.08 -1.84 3.38
C ILE A 140 -0.26 -0.70 4.01
N TYR A 141 1.06 -0.79 3.94
CA TYR A 141 1.92 0.13 4.68
C TYR A 141 3.32 0.22 4.07
N SER A 142 4.01 1.37 4.30
CA SER A 142 5.44 1.53 4.06
C SER A 142 6.25 0.87 5.18
N ASP A 143 7.55 0.77 4.99
CA ASP A 143 8.43 0.16 6.00
C ASP A 143 8.81 1.10 7.16
N GLY A 144 8.54 2.40 7.05
CA GLY A 144 8.94 3.40 8.02
C GLY A 144 8.53 3.10 9.47
N PHE A 145 7.33 2.52 9.71
CA PHE A 145 6.94 2.14 11.06
C PHE A 145 7.81 1.00 11.62
N GLN A 146 8.00 -0.05 10.83
CA GLN A 146 8.71 -1.25 11.27
C GLN A 146 10.23 -1.02 11.38
N ASP A 147 10.75 -0.05 10.64
CA ASP A 147 12.15 0.29 10.59
C ASP A 147 12.56 1.38 11.60
N GLN A 148 11.58 2.05 12.22
CA GLN A 148 11.84 3.04 13.26
C GLN A 148 12.68 2.48 14.41
N PHE A 149 13.78 3.16 14.73
CA PHE A 149 14.59 2.85 15.91
C PHE A 149 13.94 3.41 17.18
N GLY A 150 14.06 2.64 18.28
CA GLY A 150 13.49 3.06 19.55
C GLY A 150 13.58 2.01 20.65
N GLY A 151 12.73 2.17 21.66
CA GLY A 151 12.72 1.32 22.84
C GLY A 151 13.99 1.49 23.69
N THR A 152 14.07 0.76 24.80
CA THR A 152 15.19 0.88 25.75
C THR A 152 16.56 0.46 25.20
N LYS A 153 16.57 -0.28 24.09
CA LYS A 153 17.79 -0.83 23.47
C LYS A 153 18.13 -0.17 22.12
N GLY A 154 17.42 0.87 21.70
CA GLY A 154 17.64 1.56 20.43
C GLY A 154 17.62 0.61 19.20
N LYS A 155 16.68 -0.34 19.14
CA LYS A 155 16.56 -1.30 18.03
C LYS A 155 15.42 -0.92 17.08
N LYS A 156 15.43 -1.47 15.86
CA LYS A 156 14.27 -1.37 14.97
C LYS A 156 13.03 -2.01 15.60
N TYR A 157 11.84 -1.46 15.30
CA TYR A 157 10.56 -2.00 15.76
C TYR A 157 10.31 -3.43 15.28
N MET A 158 10.66 -3.70 14.05
CA MET A 158 10.62 -4.98 13.33
C MET A 158 9.23 -5.36 12.81
N ALA A 159 9.18 -5.84 11.58
CA ALA A 159 7.98 -6.23 10.88
C ALA A 159 7.08 -7.25 11.62
N VAL A 160 7.69 -8.21 12.33
CA VAL A 160 6.94 -9.21 13.10
C VAL A 160 6.18 -8.55 14.26
N LYS A 161 6.83 -7.63 14.98
CA LYS A 161 6.20 -6.89 16.08
C LYS A 161 5.07 -6.00 15.54
N PHE A 162 5.30 -5.33 14.41
CA PHE A 162 4.31 -4.46 13.79
C PHE A 162 3.05 -5.22 13.38
N ARG A 163 3.19 -6.37 12.73
CA ARG A 163 2.03 -7.21 12.36
C ARG A 163 1.25 -7.73 13.57
N LYS A 164 1.94 -8.12 14.65
CA LYS A 164 1.27 -8.50 15.91
C LYS A 164 0.51 -7.34 16.52
N PHE A 165 1.09 -6.14 16.48
CA PHE A 165 0.43 -4.93 16.95
C PHE A 165 -0.82 -4.61 16.11
N LEU A 166 -0.72 -4.62 14.77
CA LEU A 166 -1.89 -4.41 13.89
C LEU A 166 -3.00 -5.44 14.15
N HIS A 167 -2.64 -6.71 14.38
CA HIS A 167 -3.60 -7.73 14.75
C HIS A 167 -4.31 -7.42 16.08
N SER A 168 -3.58 -6.94 17.09
CA SER A 168 -4.14 -6.63 18.41
C SER A 168 -5.15 -5.49 18.40
N ILE A 169 -5.11 -4.61 17.41
CA ILE A 169 -6.02 -3.47 17.27
C ILE A 169 -7.06 -3.64 16.15
N ALA A 170 -7.00 -4.75 15.40
CA ALA A 170 -7.79 -4.94 14.19
C ALA A 170 -9.30 -4.85 14.41
N GLU A 171 -9.82 -5.23 15.57
CA GLU A 171 -11.25 -5.18 15.88
C GLU A 171 -11.73 -3.79 16.32
N LEU A 172 -10.82 -2.90 16.73
CA LEU A 172 -11.17 -1.56 17.20
C LEU A 172 -11.75 -0.69 16.05
N PRO A 173 -12.58 0.31 16.35
CA PRO A 173 -12.97 1.34 15.39
C PRO A 173 -11.76 2.02 14.73
N ALA A 174 -11.93 2.53 13.51
CA ALA A 174 -10.82 3.10 12.73
C ALA A 174 -10.09 4.24 13.46
N ASP A 175 -10.83 5.12 14.11
CA ASP A 175 -10.26 6.25 14.86
C ASP A 175 -9.45 5.78 16.08
N GLU A 176 -9.91 4.74 16.76
CA GLU A 176 -9.17 4.16 17.87
C GLU A 176 -7.90 3.43 17.39
N GLN A 177 -7.97 2.74 16.24
CA GLN A 177 -6.78 2.15 15.62
C GLN A 177 -5.74 3.21 15.30
N LYS A 178 -6.14 4.34 14.70
CA LYS A 178 -5.26 5.46 14.40
C LYS A 178 -4.58 5.98 15.67
N GLN A 179 -5.36 6.27 16.71
CA GLN A 179 -4.82 6.75 17.98
C GLN A 179 -3.82 5.75 18.60
N LYS A 180 -4.14 4.45 18.57
CA LYS A 180 -3.25 3.40 19.08
C LYS A 180 -1.95 3.31 18.27
N MET A 181 -2.01 3.46 16.94
CA MET A 181 -0.82 3.46 16.09
C MET A 181 0.08 4.67 16.39
N GLU A 182 -0.49 5.86 16.52
CA GLU A 182 0.25 7.07 16.88
C GLU A 182 0.90 6.95 18.27
N GLN A 183 0.17 6.43 19.26
CA GLN A 183 0.68 6.20 20.61
C GLN A 183 1.82 5.17 20.62
N GLU A 184 1.66 4.03 19.96
CA GLU A 184 2.67 2.98 19.90
C GLU A 184 3.93 3.46 19.18
N PHE A 185 3.77 4.16 18.03
CA PHE A 185 4.89 4.72 17.30
C PHE A 185 5.69 5.72 18.11
N ASN A 186 5.01 6.72 18.72
CA ASN A 186 5.65 7.75 19.52
C ASN A 186 6.28 7.17 20.79
N SER A 187 5.62 6.24 21.45
CA SER A 187 6.15 5.54 22.62
C SER A 187 7.41 4.73 22.29
N TRP A 188 7.41 4.05 21.14
CA TRP A 188 8.58 3.32 20.68
C TRP A 188 9.72 4.21 20.28
N LYS A 189 9.44 5.22 19.46
CA LYS A 189 10.43 6.21 19.00
C LYS A 189 11.09 6.92 20.15
N GLY A 190 10.32 7.34 21.15
CA GLY A 190 10.80 8.12 22.28
C GLY A 190 11.50 9.41 21.82
N SER A 191 12.75 9.60 22.24
CA SER A 191 13.58 10.75 21.86
C SER A 191 14.39 10.56 20.58
N GLN A 192 14.26 9.42 19.89
CA GLN A 192 14.95 9.18 18.63
C GLN A 192 14.30 9.98 17.50
N ASP A 193 15.08 10.31 16.47
CA ASP A 193 14.54 10.94 15.26
C ASP A 193 13.71 9.93 14.46
N GLN A 194 12.71 10.43 13.76
CA GLN A 194 12.01 9.64 12.74
C GLN A 194 12.92 9.52 11.52
N ILE A 195 13.17 8.29 11.10
CA ILE A 195 14.15 8.00 10.04
C ILE A 195 13.54 7.85 8.65
N ASP A 196 12.22 7.67 8.59
CA ASP A 196 11.52 7.43 7.34
C ASP A 196 10.05 7.84 7.42
N ASP A 197 9.40 8.02 6.26
CA ASP A 197 7.99 8.34 6.17
C ASP A 197 7.12 7.14 6.56
N VAL A 198 6.15 7.40 7.44
CA VAL A 198 5.25 6.36 7.95
C VAL A 198 3.89 6.49 7.29
N CYS A 199 3.57 5.55 6.43
CA CYS A 199 2.26 5.42 5.83
C CYS A 199 1.63 4.08 6.22
N VAL A 200 0.45 4.10 6.86
CA VAL A 200 -0.33 2.90 7.18
C VAL A 200 -1.78 3.14 6.81
N MET A 201 -2.31 2.32 5.93
CA MET A 201 -3.72 2.37 5.53
C MET A 201 -4.42 1.08 5.97
N GLY A 202 -5.41 1.21 6.85
CA GLY A 202 -6.30 0.14 7.27
C GLY A 202 -7.66 0.28 6.60
N VAL A 203 -8.14 -0.78 5.96
CA VAL A 203 -9.45 -0.85 5.30
C VAL A 203 -10.26 -1.98 5.89
N ARG A 204 -11.42 -1.64 6.51
CA ARG A 204 -12.37 -2.63 7.00
C ARG A 204 -13.38 -2.96 5.92
N ILE A 205 -13.57 -4.24 5.66
CA ILE A 205 -14.61 -4.71 4.74
C ILE A 205 -15.97 -4.60 5.44
N THR A 206 -16.78 -3.66 4.99
CA THR A 206 -18.16 -3.46 5.48
C THR A 206 -19.15 -3.99 4.44
N CYS A 207 -20.35 -4.40 4.88
CA CYS A 207 -21.43 -4.70 3.96
C CYS A 207 -22.00 -3.37 3.46
N LEU A 208 -21.69 -2.99 2.24
CA LEU A 208 -22.49 -1.97 1.57
C LEU A 208 -23.82 -2.61 1.21
N LEU A 209 -24.83 -2.41 2.05
CA LEU A 209 -26.20 -2.55 1.59
C LEU A 209 -26.39 -1.42 0.55
N TYR A 210 -26.50 -1.79 -0.70
CA TYR A 210 -27.07 -0.91 -1.71
C TYR A 210 -28.55 -0.76 -1.33
N THR A 211 -28.90 0.29 -0.63
CA THR A 211 -30.27 0.77 -0.63
C THR A 211 -30.50 1.37 -2.01
N SER A 212 -31.16 0.62 -2.84
CA SER A 212 -31.75 1.07 -4.09
C SER A 212 -33.03 1.85 -3.78
N ASP A 213 -32.93 2.91 -2.97
CA ASP A 213 -34.07 3.79 -2.67
C ASP A 213 -33.68 5.21 -3.08
N ALA A 214 -33.74 5.45 -4.39
CA ALA A 214 -33.88 6.77 -4.97
C ALA A 214 -34.25 6.62 -6.46
N ALA A 215 -35.40 6.04 -6.72
CA ALA A 215 -36.09 6.25 -7.97
C ALA A 215 -37.56 6.03 -7.67
N ASP A 216 -38.23 7.14 -7.28
CA ASP A 216 -39.63 7.43 -7.57
C ASP A 216 -40.06 8.63 -6.67
N GLU A 217 -39.83 9.85 -7.21
CA GLU A 217 -40.73 10.99 -7.13
C GLU A 217 -40.30 12.06 -8.17
#